data_2f897f863daea4f53d2dd636bb4c88d1
#
_entry.id   2f897f863daea4f53d2dd636bb4c88d1
#
_cell.length_a   1.000
_cell.length_b   1.000
_cell.length_c   1.000
_cell.angle_alpha   90.00
_cell.angle_beta   90.00
_cell.angle_gamma   90.00
#
_symmetry.space_group_name_H-M   'P 1'
#
loop_
_entity.id
_entity.type
_entity.pdbx_description
1 polymer ?
#
loop_
_entity_poly.entity_id
_entity_poly.type
_entity_poly.pdbx_seq_one_letter_code
_entity_poly.pdbx_strand_id
1 'polypeptide(L)'
;MEIYNGYKRLNENYTLLTDEYEYTMANTYLASNKEEQIAVFDVFFRKIPNGGGYVVMAGLDKVIEYITSLHFGERELNYFRRKGYNEEFINYLSNFKFTGDIYAIPDGTPVFPNEPVLTVRAPLNQAQIIETAILCMLNGAMEHATGARRIVEATPEGVGVMEFGARRADGEGAAVDSSIYGIMAGCIGTSNVMAADMLNMKAIGTMAHSFIESFDTELEAFITFAKINPNNCMLLVDTYDTLRSGIPNAIKAFEYLRDNGMNTNNIGIRIDSGDLAYLSKKARIMLDEAGFSQAKICLSNGLNANTIESLISQGAKFDVLGVGDNISKPEGRMGCVYKEVALDVDGKLVPKIKVSEDNIKITNPGFKKLYRAYDNDSGYAIADILTLKGEKISKDNLLIVSPVDYLKSKTIDNFTLVELQKEIFKAGKLVYKDPSILEKREYCDKQMNTLFPEVRRINMPHIYPVSGTGEYVELKKKLILEHKSKINNK
;
A
#
# COMPACT_ATOMS: atom_id res chain seq x y z
N MET A 1 17.60 23.33 27.69
CA MET A 1 17.01 23.04 26.36
C MET A 1 18.01 22.19 25.60
N GLU A 2 17.85 20.87 25.57
CA GLU A 2 18.71 20.02 24.76
C GLU A 2 18.46 20.39 23.30
N ILE A 3 19.52 20.81 22.63
CA ILE A 3 19.48 21.07 21.19
C ILE A 3 19.23 19.74 20.52
N TYR A 4 18.20 19.67 19.67
CA TYR A 4 17.90 18.49 18.86
C TYR A 4 19.16 18.06 18.10
N ASN A 5 19.69 16.93 18.47
CA ASN A 5 20.79 16.29 17.77
C ASN A 5 20.15 15.30 16.77
N GLY A 6 20.16 15.65 15.49
CA GLY A 6 19.45 14.93 14.41
C GLY A 6 19.78 13.44 14.26
N TYR A 7 20.69 12.91 15.07
CA TYR A 7 21.05 11.48 15.10
C TYR A 7 20.21 10.65 16.09
N LYS A 8 19.49 11.27 17.03
CA LYS A 8 18.52 10.60 17.89
C LYS A 8 17.14 10.61 17.22
N ARG A 9 16.98 9.90 16.13
CA ARG A 9 15.65 9.55 15.64
C ARG A 9 15.14 8.37 16.48
N LEU A 10 14.23 8.67 17.24
CA LEU A 10 13.03 8.05 17.74
C LEU A 10 13.02 6.49 17.68
N ASN A 11 13.66 5.83 18.65
CA ASN A 11 13.20 4.55 19.17
C ASN A 11 12.02 4.79 20.12
N GLU A 12 11.07 5.64 19.74
CA GLU A 12 10.01 6.09 20.61
C GLU A 12 8.66 5.91 19.93
N ASN A 13 7.62 5.79 20.72
CA ASN A 13 6.26 5.75 20.20
C ASN A 13 5.96 7.02 19.37
N TYR A 14 5.07 6.90 18.42
CA TYR A 14 4.64 8.00 17.56
C TYR A 14 3.52 8.85 18.19
N THR A 15 3.41 8.93 19.53
CA THR A 15 2.34 9.63 20.23
C THR A 15 2.25 11.11 19.86
N LEU A 16 3.39 11.76 19.59
CA LEU A 16 3.42 13.15 19.11
C LEU A 16 3.43 13.31 17.59
N LEU A 17 3.26 12.23 16.82
CA LEU A 17 3.11 12.30 15.37
C LEU A 17 1.67 12.71 15.03
N THR A 18 1.38 14.00 15.21
CA THR A 18 0.06 14.54 14.97
C THR A 18 0.14 16.03 14.64
N ASP A 19 -0.92 16.58 14.06
CA ASP A 19 -1.05 18.02 13.80
C ASP A 19 -1.55 18.75 15.06
N GLU A 20 -1.06 19.95 15.31
CA GLU A 20 -1.38 20.75 16.52
C GLU A 20 -2.89 20.96 16.70
N TYR A 21 -3.66 21.09 15.61
CA TYR A 21 -5.10 21.32 15.72
C TYR A 21 -5.84 20.17 16.42
N GLU A 22 -5.33 18.96 16.37
CA GLU A 22 -5.93 17.80 17.03
C GLU A 22 -5.92 17.96 18.55
N TYR A 23 -4.80 18.42 19.13
CA TYR A 23 -4.70 18.70 20.55
C TYR A 23 -5.45 19.97 20.94
N THR A 24 -5.46 20.99 20.09
CA THR A 24 -6.25 22.22 20.33
C THR A 24 -7.74 21.89 20.39
N MET A 25 -8.23 21.06 19.48
CA MET A 25 -9.62 20.58 19.49
C MET A 25 -9.88 19.69 20.73
N ALA A 26 -8.99 18.73 21.00
CA ALA A 26 -9.15 17.82 22.13
C ALA A 26 -9.23 18.57 23.48
N ASN A 27 -8.39 19.58 23.69
CA ASN A 27 -8.46 20.45 24.87
C ASN A 27 -9.79 21.23 24.92
N THR A 28 -10.29 21.69 23.76
CA THR A 28 -11.58 22.39 23.67
C THR A 28 -12.75 21.45 23.94
N TYR A 29 -12.69 20.21 23.47
CA TYR A 29 -13.71 19.19 23.77
C TYR A 29 -13.74 18.86 25.26
N LEU A 30 -12.58 18.71 25.91
CA LEU A 30 -12.47 18.48 27.35
C LEU A 30 -13.12 19.66 28.12
N ALA A 31 -12.73 20.90 27.82
CA ALA A 31 -13.31 22.09 28.46
C ALA A 31 -14.83 22.27 28.21
N SER A 32 -15.39 21.57 27.24
CA SER A 32 -16.81 21.61 26.87
C SER A 32 -17.58 20.35 27.29
N ASN A 33 -16.97 19.44 28.04
CA ASN A 33 -17.52 18.12 28.46
C ASN A 33 -18.03 17.28 27.28
N LYS A 34 -17.28 17.25 26.18
CA LYS A 34 -17.57 16.46 24.96
C LYS A 34 -16.59 15.35 24.69
N GLU A 35 -15.51 15.26 25.46
CA GLU A 35 -14.39 14.36 25.25
C GLU A 35 -14.79 12.89 25.23
N GLU A 36 -15.79 12.50 26.03
CA GLU A 36 -16.32 11.14 26.13
C GLU A 36 -17.50 10.85 25.17
N GLN A 37 -17.97 11.84 24.42
CA GLN A 37 -19.04 11.66 23.44
C GLN A 37 -18.57 10.70 22.35
N ILE A 38 -19.30 9.61 22.11
CA ILE A 38 -18.91 8.61 21.09
C ILE A 38 -19.06 9.20 19.70
N ALA A 39 -17.97 9.18 18.94
CA ALA A 39 -17.92 9.60 17.55
C ALA A 39 -17.49 8.44 16.64
N VAL A 40 -17.90 8.53 15.38
CA VAL A 40 -17.47 7.59 14.33
C VAL A 40 -16.77 8.39 13.23
N PHE A 41 -15.55 7.97 12.91
CA PHE A 41 -14.74 8.55 11.84
C PHE A 41 -14.40 7.48 10.81
N ASP A 42 -14.37 7.87 9.54
CA ASP A 42 -13.88 7.01 8.46
C ASP A 42 -12.61 7.56 7.83
N VAL A 43 -11.68 6.66 7.56
CA VAL A 43 -10.58 6.87 6.62
C VAL A 43 -11.01 6.42 5.23
N PHE A 44 -10.88 7.28 4.24
CA PHE A 44 -11.13 6.97 2.83
C PHE A 44 -10.31 7.86 1.92
N PHE A 45 -10.20 7.50 0.65
CA PHE A 45 -9.57 8.35 -0.37
C PHE A 45 -10.55 8.65 -1.51
N ARG A 46 -10.25 9.67 -2.33
CA ARG A 46 -11.16 10.16 -3.38
C ARG A 46 -10.69 9.84 -4.79
N LYS A 47 -9.41 9.61 -4.97
CA LYS A 47 -8.78 9.37 -6.28
C LYS A 47 -7.74 8.26 -6.16
N ILE A 48 -7.63 7.47 -7.19
CA ILE A 48 -6.57 6.47 -7.33
C ILE A 48 -5.34 7.17 -7.93
N PRO A 49 -4.13 6.96 -7.37
CA PRO A 49 -2.91 7.48 -7.96
C PRO A 49 -2.74 7.02 -9.42
N ASN A 50 -2.13 7.86 -10.26
CA ASN A 50 -1.71 7.53 -11.64
C ASN A 50 -2.83 7.04 -12.57
N GLY A 51 -4.08 7.40 -12.32
CA GLY A 51 -5.20 6.92 -13.12
C GLY A 51 -5.38 5.40 -13.11
N GLY A 52 -4.88 4.72 -12.07
CA GLY A 52 -5.04 3.28 -11.87
C GLY A 52 -6.47 2.86 -11.63
N GLY A 53 -6.76 1.57 -11.69
CA GLY A 53 -8.09 1.02 -11.46
C GLY A 53 -8.41 0.67 -10.01
N TYR A 54 -7.40 0.58 -9.15
CA TYR A 54 -7.50 0.15 -7.74
C TYR A 54 -6.35 0.73 -6.89
N VAL A 55 -6.49 0.63 -5.59
CA VAL A 55 -5.43 0.80 -4.59
C VAL A 55 -5.33 -0.48 -3.78
N VAL A 56 -4.14 -0.91 -3.41
CA VAL A 56 -3.94 -2.06 -2.51
C VAL A 56 -3.92 -1.55 -1.07
N MET A 57 -4.84 -2.04 -0.24
CA MET A 57 -4.84 -1.74 1.19
C MET A 57 -3.56 -2.24 1.85
N ALA A 58 -2.91 -1.38 2.65
CA ALA A 58 -1.67 -1.69 3.34
C ALA A 58 -1.46 -0.77 4.55
N GLY A 59 -0.67 -1.20 5.52
CA GLY A 59 -0.27 -0.40 6.69
C GLY A 59 -1.11 -0.63 7.94
N LEU A 60 -1.96 -1.65 7.95
CA LEU A 60 -2.76 -2.00 9.12
C LEU A 60 -1.86 -2.45 10.28
N ASP A 61 -0.78 -3.17 10.01
CA ASP A 61 0.26 -3.55 10.96
C ASP A 61 0.83 -2.34 11.72
N LYS A 62 1.14 -1.25 11.01
CA LYS A 62 1.62 0.00 11.62
C LYS A 62 0.57 0.68 12.49
N VAL A 63 -0.69 0.69 12.03
CA VAL A 63 -1.80 1.23 12.82
C VAL A 63 -2.00 0.42 14.10
N ILE A 64 -1.90 -0.91 14.02
CA ILE A 64 -2.00 -1.80 15.20
C ILE A 64 -0.87 -1.49 16.19
N GLU A 65 0.37 -1.40 15.71
CA GLU A 65 1.53 -1.07 16.54
C GLU A 65 1.37 0.30 17.21
N TYR A 66 0.98 1.32 16.44
CA TYR A 66 0.75 2.67 16.93
C TYR A 66 -0.30 2.71 18.05
N ILE A 67 -1.50 2.18 17.80
CA ILE A 67 -2.59 2.19 18.78
C ILE A 67 -2.22 1.40 20.06
N THR A 68 -1.52 0.28 19.89
CA THR A 68 -1.08 -0.56 21.02
C THR A 68 -0.01 0.12 21.86
N SER A 69 0.88 0.90 21.25
CA SER A 69 1.98 1.61 21.92
C SER A 69 1.63 3.04 22.35
N LEU A 70 0.47 3.55 21.98
CA LEU A 70 0.06 4.94 22.21
C LEU A 70 -0.05 5.25 23.70
N HIS A 71 0.83 6.12 24.20
CA HIS A 71 0.82 6.60 25.58
C HIS A 71 1.56 7.93 25.70
N PHE A 72 1.16 8.74 26.67
CA PHE A 72 1.80 10.02 26.98
C PHE A 72 2.71 9.86 28.20
N GLY A 73 4.01 9.72 27.95
CA GLY A 73 5.03 9.72 29.00
C GLY A 73 5.42 11.13 29.42
N GLU A 74 6.35 11.25 30.35
CA GLU A 74 6.77 12.55 30.90
C GLU A 74 7.37 13.49 29.83
N ARG A 75 7.98 12.95 28.79
CA ARG A 75 8.50 13.72 27.64
C ARG A 75 7.37 14.42 26.90
N GLU A 76 6.32 13.67 26.53
CA GLU A 76 5.15 14.17 25.81
C GLU A 76 4.41 15.20 26.67
N LEU A 77 4.17 14.91 27.95
CA LEU A 77 3.49 15.82 28.88
C LEU A 77 4.27 17.11 29.06
N ASN A 78 5.61 17.07 29.12
CA ASN A 78 6.45 18.25 29.20
C ASN A 78 6.38 19.13 27.94
N TYR A 79 6.11 18.56 26.76
CA TYR A 79 5.83 19.34 25.57
C TYR A 79 4.59 20.21 25.77
N PHE A 80 3.47 19.65 26.26
CA PHE A 80 2.22 20.39 26.50
C PHE A 80 2.35 21.45 27.59
N ARG A 81 3.09 21.16 28.67
CA ARG A 81 3.39 22.18 29.71
C ARG A 81 4.16 23.37 29.14
N ARG A 82 5.18 23.12 28.32
CA ARG A 82 5.93 24.20 27.64
C ARG A 82 5.10 25.00 26.66
N LYS A 83 4.07 24.38 26.07
CA LYS A 83 3.11 25.04 25.16
C LYS A 83 2.04 25.84 25.90
N GLY A 84 1.94 25.71 27.23
CA GLY A 84 0.98 26.42 28.05
C GLY A 84 -0.43 25.79 28.09
N TYR A 85 -0.54 24.51 27.79
CA TYR A 85 -1.78 23.77 28.04
C TYR A 85 -2.04 23.71 29.55
N ASN A 86 -3.33 23.71 29.95
CA ASN A 86 -3.72 23.68 31.35
C ASN A 86 -3.47 22.30 31.99
N GLU A 87 -3.36 22.27 33.31
CA GLU A 87 -3.07 21.03 34.07
C GLU A 87 -4.20 19.98 33.95
N GLU A 88 -5.43 20.40 33.70
CA GLU A 88 -6.57 19.51 33.48
C GLU A 88 -6.37 18.67 32.22
N PHE A 89 -5.97 19.31 31.13
CA PHE A 89 -5.69 18.61 29.86
C PHE A 89 -4.44 17.73 29.97
N ILE A 90 -3.40 18.22 30.65
CA ILE A 90 -2.18 17.43 30.89
C ILE A 90 -2.50 16.18 31.71
N ASN A 91 -3.35 16.31 32.74
CA ASN A 91 -3.81 15.17 33.53
C ASN A 91 -4.68 14.21 32.73
N TYR A 92 -5.55 14.71 31.85
CA TYR A 92 -6.28 13.89 30.89
C TYR A 92 -5.34 13.06 30.01
N LEU A 93 -4.33 13.68 29.40
CA LEU A 93 -3.34 13.00 28.56
C LEU A 93 -2.51 11.99 29.34
N SER A 94 -2.12 12.28 30.58
CA SER A 94 -1.33 11.35 31.42
C SER A 94 -2.07 10.04 31.73
N ASN A 95 -3.40 10.07 31.69
CA ASN A 95 -4.26 8.91 31.90
C ASN A 95 -4.83 8.33 30.59
N PHE A 96 -4.38 8.86 29.46
CA PHE A 96 -4.90 8.48 28.14
C PHE A 96 -4.70 6.99 27.86
N LYS A 97 -5.79 6.35 27.46
CA LYS A 97 -5.81 4.99 26.90
C LYS A 97 -6.84 4.95 25.79
N PHE A 98 -6.48 4.37 24.66
CA PHE A 98 -7.45 4.12 23.63
C PHE A 98 -8.44 3.05 24.09
N THR A 99 -9.74 3.37 24.10
CA THR A 99 -10.83 2.49 24.53
C THR A 99 -11.87 2.24 23.45
N GLY A 100 -11.61 2.76 22.26
CA GLY A 100 -12.54 2.66 21.13
C GLY A 100 -12.51 1.32 20.41
N ASP A 101 -13.33 1.23 19.37
CA ASP A 101 -13.36 0.16 18.39
C ASP A 101 -12.72 0.65 17.09
N ILE A 102 -11.95 -0.21 16.43
CA ILE A 102 -11.41 0.05 15.08
C ILE A 102 -11.82 -1.11 14.17
N TYR A 103 -12.39 -0.76 13.02
CA TYR A 103 -12.71 -1.68 11.93
C TYR A 103 -11.87 -1.31 10.73
N ALA A 104 -11.25 -2.26 10.05
CA ALA A 104 -10.44 -2.00 8.87
C ALA A 104 -10.55 -3.12 7.82
N ILE A 105 -10.31 -2.75 6.58
CA ILE A 105 -10.13 -3.71 5.49
C ILE A 105 -8.74 -4.35 5.65
N PRO A 106 -8.60 -5.68 5.54
CA PRO A 106 -7.31 -6.36 5.65
C PRO A 106 -6.32 -5.91 4.58
N ASP A 107 -5.04 -5.83 4.94
CA ASP A 107 -3.95 -5.58 4.01
C ASP A 107 -3.95 -6.59 2.85
N GLY A 108 -3.58 -6.13 1.66
CA GLY A 108 -3.62 -6.90 0.42
C GLY A 108 -4.97 -6.87 -0.32
N THR A 109 -6.02 -6.29 0.27
CA THR A 109 -7.31 -6.12 -0.40
C THR A 109 -7.26 -4.98 -1.41
N PRO A 110 -7.67 -5.14 -2.69
CA PRO A 110 -7.91 -4.02 -3.58
C PRO A 110 -9.10 -3.19 -3.08
N VAL A 111 -8.93 -1.87 -3.00
CA VAL A 111 -9.91 -0.91 -2.50
C VAL A 111 -10.10 0.24 -3.48
N PHE A 112 -11.23 0.95 -3.37
CA PHE A 112 -11.65 1.92 -4.35
C PHE A 112 -12.05 3.27 -3.70
N PRO A 113 -12.16 4.37 -4.46
CA PRO A 113 -12.50 5.68 -3.91
C PRO A 113 -13.82 5.68 -3.14
N ASN A 114 -13.84 6.44 -2.04
CA ASN A 114 -14.99 6.65 -1.13
C ASN A 114 -15.42 5.44 -0.29
N GLU A 115 -14.62 4.38 -0.27
CA GLU A 115 -14.79 3.28 0.66
C GLU A 115 -14.18 3.61 2.03
N PRO A 116 -14.85 3.29 3.14
CA PRO A 116 -14.26 3.39 4.47
C PRO A 116 -13.22 2.26 4.64
N VAL A 117 -11.95 2.56 4.33
CA VAL A 117 -10.87 1.56 4.45
C VAL A 117 -10.54 1.25 5.91
N LEU A 118 -10.76 2.24 6.79
CA LEU A 118 -10.69 2.10 8.23
C LEU A 118 -11.78 2.96 8.87
N THR A 119 -12.44 2.44 9.91
CA THR A 119 -13.46 3.15 10.69
C THR A 119 -13.06 3.10 12.17
N VAL A 120 -13.03 4.26 12.81
CA VAL A 120 -12.83 4.42 14.26
C VAL A 120 -14.15 4.78 14.90
N ARG A 121 -14.56 4.04 15.94
CA ARG A 121 -15.66 4.40 16.83
C ARG A 121 -15.13 4.50 18.24
N ALA A 122 -15.01 5.71 18.76
CA ALA A 122 -14.36 5.97 20.03
C ALA A 122 -14.91 7.25 20.71
N PRO A 123 -14.57 7.50 21.97
CA PRO A 123 -14.71 8.84 22.56
C PRO A 123 -14.06 9.89 21.67
N LEU A 124 -14.70 11.05 21.52
CA LEU A 124 -14.37 12.08 20.53
C LEU A 124 -12.90 12.51 20.59
N ASN A 125 -12.35 12.73 21.79
CA ASN A 125 -10.93 13.06 21.96
C ASN A 125 -10.01 11.96 21.46
N GLN A 126 -10.33 10.72 21.80
CA GLN A 126 -9.53 9.57 21.39
C GLN A 126 -9.55 9.38 19.87
N ALA A 127 -10.74 9.54 19.25
CA ALA A 127 -10.88 9.45 17.80
C ALA A 127 -10.14 10.59 17.09
N GLN A 128 -10.10 11.80 17.67
CA GLN A 128 -9.46 12.96 17.04
C GLN A 128 -7.93 12.90 17.09
N ILE A 129 -7.34 12.55 18.22
CA ILE A 129 -5.88 12.59 18.44
C ILE A 129 -5.11 11.64 17.51
N ILE A 130 -5.73 10.58 17.00
CA ILE A 130 -5.07 9.55 16.19
C ILE A 130 -5.13 9.80 14.67
N GLU A 131 -5.77 10.88 14.21
CA GLU A 131 -6.02 11.18 12.80
C GLU A 131 -4.73 11.19 11.97
N THR A 132 -3.81 12.10 12.27
CA THR A 132 -2.61 12.34 11.47
C THR A 132 -1.70 11.11 11.39
N ALA A 133 -1.48 10.43 12.52
CA ALA A 133 -0.62 9.24 12.55
C ALA A 133 -1.19 8.12 11.68
N ILE A 134 -2.47 7.81 11.81
CA ILE A 134 -3.14 6.79 10.99
C ILE A 134 -3.07 7.14 9.50
N LEU A 135 -3.37 8.40 9.15
CA LEU A 135 -3.31 8.84 7.74
C LEU A 135 -1.90 8.75 7.17
N CYS A 136 -0.88 9.16 7.93
CA CYS A 136 0.53 9.07 7.52
C CYS A 136 0.94 7.63 7.23
N MET A 137 0.62 6.71 8.15
CA MET A 137 0.96 5.29 8.05
C MET A 137 0.27 4.61 6.86
N LEU A 138 -1.04 4.81 6.71
CA LEU A 138 -1.81 4.21 5.62
C LEU A 138 -1.42 4.78 4.26
N ASN A 139 -1.24 6.09 4.12
CA ASN A 139 -0.87 6.71 2.85
C ASN A 139 0.44 6.13 2.30
N GLY A 140 1.51 6.12 3.11
CA GLY A 140 2.80 5.61 2.68
C GLY A 140 2.78 4.13 2.31
N ALA A 141 2.16 3.30 3.15
CA ALA A 141 2.05 1.87 2.91
C ALA A 141 1.23 1.54 1.64
N MET A 142 0.06 2.18 1.48
CA MET A 142 -0.80 1.99 0.31
C MET A 142 -0.14 2.49 -0.99
N GLU A 143 0.66 3.58 -0.95
CA GLU A 143 1.44 4.04 -2.10
C GLU A 143 2.42 2.97 -2.55
N HIS A 144 3.24 2.44 -1.65
CA HIS A 144 4.25 1.43 -1.98
C HIS A 144 3.62 0.13 -2.47
N ALA A 145 2.60 -0.38 -1.78
CA ALA A 145 1.90 -1.59 -2.17
C ALA A 145 1.24 -1.45 -3.54
N THR A 146 0.56 -0.34 -3.79
CA THR A 146 -0.12 -0.08 -5.07
C THR A 146 0.88 0.07 -6.22
N GLY A 147 1.97 0.81 -6.01
CA GLY A 147 3.03 0.98 -6.99
C GLY A 147 3.67 -0.35 -7.38
N ALA A 148 4.04 -1.16 -6.38
CA ALA A 148 4.60 -2.49 -6.61
C ALA A 148 3.61 -3.42 -7.32
N ARG A 149 2.33 -3.42 -6.90
CA ARG A 149 1.31 -4.27 -7.52
C ARG A 149 1.08 -3.94 -8.98
N ARG A 150 1.05 -2.67 -9.37
CA ARG A 150 0.93 -2.26 -10.78
C ARG A 150 2.09 -2.79 -11.63
N ILE A 151 3.30 -2.82 -11.10
CA ILE A 151 4.47 -3.39 -11.77
C ILE A 151 4.31 -4.90 -11.94
N VAL A 152 3.87 -5.59 -10.88
CA VAL A 152 3.62 -7.04 -10.92
C VAL A 152 2.51 -7.39 -11.93
N GLU A 153 1.42 -6.62 -11.98
CA GLU A 153 0.33 -6.81 -12.96
C GLU A 153 0.78 -6.59 -14.42
N ALA A 154 1.73 -5.68 -14.67
CA ALA A 154 2.29 -5.45 -15.99
C ALA A 154 3.29 -6.53 -16.42
N THR A 155 3.73 -7.37 -15.47
CA THR A 155 4.77 -8.37 -15.70
C THR A 155 4.15 -9.69 -16.16
N PRO A 156 4.70 -10.35 -17.21
CA PRO A 156 4.18 -11.63 -17.68
C PRO A 156 4.21 -12.72 -16.60
N GLU A 157 3.28 -13.64 -16.68
CA GLU A 157 3.26 -14.81 -15.82
C GLU A 157 4.59 -15.58 -15.88
N GLY A 158 5.09 -16.00 -14.72
CA GLY A 158 6.37 -16.68 -14.59
C GLY A 158 7.60 -15.78 -14.49
N VAL A 159 7.47 -14.47 -14.75
CA VAL A 159 8.55 -13.50 -14.59
C VAL A 159 8.49 -12.87 -13.19
N GLY A 160 9.61 -12.89 -12.47
CA GLY A 160 9.71 -12.34 -11.13
C GLY A 160 10.07 -10.85 -11.12
N VAL A 161 9.48 -10.08 -10.20
CA VAL A 161 9.87 -8.69 -9.91
C VAL A 161 10.67 -8.66 -8.62
N MET A 162 11.91 -8.15 -8.69
CA MET A 162 12.79 -7.90 -7.53
C MET A 162 12.72 -6.43 -7.14
N GLU A 163 12.53 -6.15 -5.86
CA GLU A 163 12.55 -4.79 -5.32
C GLU A 163 14.01 -4.34 -5.07
N PHE A 164 14.42 -3.23 -5.71
CA PHE A 164 15.77 -2.66 -5.66
C PHE A 164 15.76 -1.16 -5.29
N GLY A 165 14.71 -0.68 -4.65
CA GLY A 165 14.43 0.74 -4.47
C GLY A 165 15.00 1.38 -3.21
N ALA A 166 15.54 0.63 -2.25
CA ALA A 166 15.90 1.16 -0.93
C ALA A 166 16.74 2.45 -0.98
N ARG A 167 17.77 2.52 -1.86
CA ARG A 167 18.65 3.69 -2.02
C ARG A 167 17.97 4.91 -2.68
N ARG A 168 16.74 4.78 -3.16
CA ARG A 168 15.95 5.81 -3.86
C ARG A 168 14.77 6.31 -3.05
N ALA A 169 14.47 5.66 -1.93
CA ALA A 169 13.35 6.00 -1.06
C ALA A 169 13.51 7.36 -0.36
N ASP A 170 12.41 7.92 0.10
CA ASP A 170 12.35 9.20 0.82
C ASP A 170 12.71 9.03 2.33
N GLY A 171 13.85 8.44 2.58
CA GLY A 171 14.39 8.18 3.93
C GLY A 171 14.38 6.70 4.30
N GLU A 172 15.01 6.39 5.43
CA GLU A 172 15.25 5.03 5.90
C GLU A 172 13.97 4.24 6.21
N GLY A 173 12.97 4.90 6.80
CA GLY A 173 11.67 4.28 7.06
C GLY A 173 10.96 3.91 5.76
N ALA A 174 10.90 4.82 4.80
CA ALA A 174 10.31 4.55 3.49
C ALA A 174 11.07 3.47 2.72
N ALA A 175 12.40 3.34 2.90
CA ALA A 175 13.18 2.28 2.30
C ALA A 175 12.80 0.88 2.82
N VAL A 176 12.55 0.76 4.12
CA VAL A 176 12.09 -0.49 4.73
C VAL A 176 10.64 -0.79 4.32
N ASP A 177 9.77 0.20 4.43
CA ASP A 177 8.35 0.08 4.09
C ASP A 177 8.13 -0.34 2.63
N SER A 178 8.82 0.32 1.68
CA SER A 178 8.69 -0.02 0.26
C SER A 178 9.12 -1.46 -0.05
N SER A 179 10.12 -1.96 0.67
CA SER A 179 10.57 -3.35 0.54
C SER A 179 9.52 -4.32 1.10
N ILE A 180 9.00 -4.07 2.30
CA ILE A 180 8.00 -4.92 2.96
C ILE A 180 6.69 -4.96 2.15
N TYR A 181 6.15 -3.79 1.81
CA TYR A 181 4.89 -3.71 1.07
C TYR A 181 5.06 -4.10 -0.41
N GLY A 182 6.26 -3.97 -0.97
CA GLY A 182 6.62 -4.54 -2.26
C GLY A 182 6.52 -6.07 -2.28
N ILE A 183 7.04 -6.74 -1.25
CA ILE A 183 6.89 -8.20 -1.08
C ILE A 183 5.42 -8.59 -0.93
N MET A 184 4.69 -7.88 -0.07
CA MET A 184 3.24 -8.10 0.11
C MET A 184 2.47 -7.96 -1.21
N ALA A 185 2.84 -7.01 -2.04
CA ALA A 185 2.19 -6.74 -3.33
C ALA A 185 2.62 -7.68 -4.47
N GLY A 186 3.54 -8.62 -4.24
CA GLY A 186 3.90 -9.66 -5.20
C GLY A 186 5.36 -9.67 -5.67
N CYS A 187 6.23 -8.78 -5.20
CA CYS A 187 7.67 -8.87 -5.49
C CYS A 187 8.24 -10.18 -4.93
N ILE A 188 9.13 -10.82 -5.69
CA ILE A 188 9.70 -12.11 -5.30
C ILE A 188 10.81 -12.01 -4.24
N GLY A 189 11.34 -10.79 -4.01
CA GLY A 189 12.37 -10.52 -3.03
C GLY A 189 12.80 -9.06 -3.04
N THR A 190 13.62 -8.68 -2.07
CA THR A 190 14.19 -7.33 -1.93
C THR A 190 15.71 -7.37 -1.80
N SER A 191 16.37 -6.30 -2.25
CA SER A 191 17.80 -6.09 -2.00
C SER A 191 18.08 -5.42 -0.64
N ASN A 192 17.04 -4.98 0.05
CA ASN A 192 17.15 -4.35 1.36
C ASN A 192 17.37 -5.44 2.44
N VAL A 193 18.60 -5.53 2.93
CA VAL A 193 18.98 -6.54 3.91
C VAL A 193 18.18 -6.43 5.21
N MET A 194 17.91 -5.20 5.67
CA MET A 194 17.12 -4.97 6.89
C MET A 194 15.69 -5.48 6.74
N ALA A 195 15.02 -5.16 5.64
CA ALA A 195 13.67 -5.65 5.37
C ALA A 195 13.65 -7.18 5.19
N ALA A 196 14.64 -7.74 4.51
CA ALA A 196 14.76 -9.20 4.34
C ALA A 196 14.94 -9.90 5.68
N ASP A 197 15.79 -9.37 6.58
CA ASP A 197 15.98 -9.88 7.94
C ASP A 197 14.67 -9.82 8.75
N MET A 198 13.98 -8.69 8.74
CA MET A 198 12.67 -8.54 9.42
C MET A 198 11.62 -9.55 8.94
N LEU A 199 11.66 -9.92 7.65
CA LEU A 199 10.77 -10.90 7.04
C LEU A 199 11.27 -12.34 7.12
N ASN A 200 12.43 -12.57 7.74
CA ASN A 200 13.13 -13.87 7.77
C ASN A 200 13.33 -14.46 6.35
N MET A 201 13.67 -13.60 5.41
CA MET A 201 13.93 -13.94 4.01
C MET A 201 15.42 -13.73 3.68
N LYS A 202 15.87 -14.32 2.58
CA LYS A 202 17.19 -13.99 2.02
C LYS A 202 17.07 -12.74 1.16
N ALA A 203 17.92 -11.75 1.42
CA ALA A 203 18.05 -10.62 0.52
C ALA A 203 18.57 -11.12 -0.86
N ILE A 204 18.09 -10.47 -1.91
CA ILE A 204 18.48 -10.77 -3.29
C ILE A 204 19.26 -9.60 -3.87
N GLY A 205 20.21 -9.89 -4.75
CA GLY A 205 21.02 -8.86 -5.36
C GLY A 205 22.04 -9.47 -6.30
N THR A 206 22.75 -8.60 -6.99
CA THR A 206 23.80 -8.99 -7.93
C THR A 206 25.11 -8.28 -7.54
N MET A 207 25.65 -7.49 -8.43
CA MET A 207 26.84 -6.66 -8.23
C MET A 207 26.59 -5.24 -8.75
N ALA A 208 27.47 -4.32 -8.43
CA ALA A 208 27.51 -2.96 -9.00
C ALA A 208 28.62 -2.87 -10.06
N HIS A 209 28.57 -1.86 -10.93
CA HIS A 209 29.63 -1.58 -11.93
C HIS A 209 30.99 -1.38 -11.24
N SER A 210 31.02 -0.71 -10.09
CA SER A 210 32.26 -0.48 -9.32
C SER A 210 32.97 -1.78 -8.90
N PHE A 211 32.25 -2.88 -8.71
CA PHE A 211 32.86 -4.19 -8.47
C PHE A 211 33.67 -4.62 -9.69
N ILE A 212 33.13 -4.49 -10.90
CA ILE A 212 33.80 -4.86 -12.15
C ILE A 212 35.02 -3.95 -12.38
N GLU A 213 34.86 -2.64 -12.16
CA GLU A 213 35.91 -1.64 -12.29
C GLU A 213 37.07 -1.83 -11.30
N SER A 214 36.87 -2.55 -10.21
CA SER A 214 37.92 -2.83 -9.20
C SER A 214 38.85 -3.99 -9.57
N PHE A 215 38.64 -4.65 -10.72
CA PHE A 215 39.52 -5.70 -11.24
C PHE A 215 40.25 -5.22 -12.49
N ASP A 216 41.39 -5.84 -12.80
CA ASP A 216 42.17 -5.51 -14.00
C ASP A 216 41.41 -5.78 -15.29
N THR A 217 40.52 -6.79 -15.28
CA THR A 217 39.66 -7.12 -16.42
C THR A 217 38.25 -7.51 -15.98
N GLU A 218 37.26 -7.22 -16.82
CA GLU A 218 35.87 -7.66 -16.62
C GLU A 218 35.75 -9.20 -16.51
N LEU A 219 36.52 -9.95 -17.29
CA LEU A 219 36.53 -11.42 -17.21
C LEU A 219 37.01 -11.90 -15.85
N GLU A 220 38.06 -11.31 -15.31
CA GLU A 220 38.58 -11.64 -13.98
C GLU A 220 37.52 -11.39 -12.90
N ALA A 221 36.84 -10.22 -12.95
CA ALA A 221 35.75 -9.90 -12.05
C ALA A 221 34.63 -10.97 -12.11
N PHE A 222 34.21 -11.34 -13.30
CA PHE A 222 33.14 -12.32 -13.49
C PHE A 222 33.51 -13.71 -13.02
N ILE A 223 34.73 -14.22 -13.35
CA ILE A 223 35.19 -15.51 -12.87
C ILE A 223 35.34 -15.52 -11.34
N THR A 224 35.87 -14.45 -10.76
CA THR A 224 36.03 -14.32 -9.31
C THR A 224 34.63 -14.33 -8.61
N PHE A 225 33.67 -13.57 -9.13
CA PHE A 225 32.32 -13.57 -8.60
C PHE A 225 31.66 -14.95 -8.71
N ALA A 226 31.77 -15.58 -9.88
CA ALA A 226 31.20 -16.90 -10.14
C ALA A 226 31.74 -17.98 -9.20
N LYS A 227 33.06 -17.98 -8.93
CA LYS A 227 33.69 -18.91 -7.97
C LYS A 227 33.10 -18.79 -6.57
N ILE A 228 32.89 -17.58 -6.09
CA ILE A 228 32.45 -17.31 -4.72
C ILE A 228 30.92 -17.45 -4.59
N ASN A 229 30.17 -17.15 -5.66
CA ASN A 229 28.70 -17.13 -5.66
C ASN A 229 28.08 -18.07 -6.71
N PRO A 230 28.48 -19.37 -6.76
CA PRO A 230 28.01 -20.28 -7.81
C PRO A 230 26.49 -20.53 -7.78
N ASN A 231 25.86 -20.35 -6.63
CA ASN A 231 24.42 -20.55 -6.45
C ASN A 231 23.58 -19.28 -6.72
N ASN A 232 24.23 -18.17 -7.01
CA ASN A 232 23.59 -16.88 -7.35
C ASN A 232 24.50 -16.07 -8.28
N CYS A 233 24.84 -16.65 -9.43
CA CYS A 233 25.77 -16.07 -10.38
C CYS A 233 25.04 -15.23 -11.43
N MET A 234 24.59 -14.02 -11.04
CA MET A 234 24.01 -13.03 -11.93
C MET A 234 25.04 -11.95 -12.25
N LEU A 235 25.55 -11.92 -13.47
CA LEU A 235 26.63 -11.04 -13.91
C LEU A 235 26.11 -9.78 -14.58
N LEU A 236 26.59 -8.61 -14.18
CA LEU A 236 26.22 -7.30 -14.73
C LEU A 236 27.08 -7.01 -15.98
N VAL A 237 26.46 -7.07 -17.18
CA VAL A 237 27.20 -7.16 -18.44
C VAL A 237 27.32 -5.86 -19.23
N ASP A 238 26.85 -4.75 -18.70
CA ASP A 238 26.80 -3.47 -19.39
C ASP A 238 27.75 -2.41 -18.83
N THR A 239 28.84 -2.83 -18.15
CA THR A 239 29.84 -1.90 -17.61
C THR A 239 30.60 -1.18 -18.73
N TYR A 240 30.99 -1.88 -19.79
CA TYR A 240 31.77 -1.34 -20.91
C TYR A 240 31.02 -1.45 -22.25
N ASP A 241 30.87 -2.68 -22.77
CA ASP A 241 30.13 -2.97 -24.00
C ASP A 241 29.38 -4.29 -23.84
N THR A 242 28.07 -4.20 -23.75
CA THR A 242 27.21 -5.36 -23.46
C THR A 242 27.44 -6.52 -24.45
N LEU A 243 27.47 -6.24 -25.74
CA LEU A 243 27.53 -7.29 -26.79
C LEU A 243 28.96 -7.74 -27.15
N ARG A 244 29.95 -6.83 -27.06
CA ARG A 244 31.32 -7.12 -27.48
C ARG A 244 32.23 -7.59 -26.33
N SER A 245 31.89 -7.22 -25.09
CA SER A 245 32.66 -7.53 -23.90
C SER A 245 31.82 -8.28 -22.86
N GLY A 246 30.79 -7.70 -22.32
CA GLY A 246 30.04 -8.19 -21.16
C GLY A 246 29.48 -9.60 -21.34
N ILE A 247 28.65 -9.83 -22.37
CA ILE A 247 28.05 -11.16 -22.63
C ILE A 247 29.12 -12.19 -23.00
N PRO A 248 30.09 -11.92 -23.89
CA PRO A 248 31.18 -12.88 -24.16
C PRO A 248 31.98 -13.27 -22.90
N ASN A 249 32.27 -12.32 -22.02
CA ASN A 249 32.98 -12.59 -20.76
C ASN A 249 32.10 -13.33 -19.74
N ALA A 250 30.81 -13.05 -19.70
CA ALA A 250 29.85 -13.81 -18.88
C ALA A 250 29.77 -15.28 -19.33
N ILE A 251 29.71 -15.54 -20.64
CA ILE A 251 29.74 -16.89 -21.21
C ILE A 251 30.99 -17.62 -20.77
N LYS A 252 32.19 -17.02 -20.89
CA LYS A 252 33.44 -17.60 -20.41
C LYS A 252 33.44 -17.92 -18.91
N ALA A 253 32.82 -17.07 -18.10
CA ALA A 253 32.65 -17.34 -16.67
C ALA A 253 31.67 -18.49 -16.41
N PHE A 254 30.64 -18.67 -17.20
CA PHE A 254 29.72 -19.81 -17.12
C PHE A 254 30.39 -21.11 -17.62
N GLU A 255 31.22 -21.06 -18.67
CA GLU A 255 32.08 -22.16 -19.12
C GLU A 255 33.03 -22.57 -18.01
N TYR A 256 33.68 -21.63 -17.36
CA TYR A 256 34.53 -21.89 -16.20
C TYR A 256 33.77 -22.66 -15.09
N LEU A 257 32.55 -22.28 -14.74
CA LEU A 257 31.74 -23.01 -13.76
C LEU A 257 31.46 -24.44 -14.22
N ARG A 258 30.99 -24.59 -15.47
CA ARG A 258 30.70 -25.91 -16.07
C ARG A 258 31.92 -26.83 -16.08
N ASP A 259 33.04 -26.34 -16.57
CA ASP A 259 34.26 -27.12 -16.77
C ASP A 259 34.92 -27.51 -15.44
N ASN A 260 34.63 -26.79 -14.35
CA ASN A 260 35.04 -27.12 -12.99
C ASN A 260 33.98 -27.92 -12.19
N GLY A 261 32.92 -28.40 -12.84
CA GLY A 261 31.85 -29.18 -12.19
C GLY A 261 31.01 -28.39 -11.19
N MET A 262 30.99 -27.07 -11.28
CA MET A 262 30.21 -26.19 -10.40
C MET A 262 28.77 -26.03 -10.91
N ASN A 263 27.88 -25.59 -10.04
CA ASN A 263 26.45 -25.43 -10.37
C ASN A 263 26.24 -24.34 -11.43
N THR A 264 25.56 -24.68 -12.52
CA THR A 264 25.15 -23.75 -13.59
C THR A 264 23.63 -23.59 -13.70
N ASN A 265 22.84 -24.06 -12.74
CA ASN A 265 21.38 -23.91 -12.77
C ASN A 265 20.90 -22.49 -12.39
N ASN A 266 21.71 -21.75 -11.63
CA ASN A 266 21.38 -20.41 -11.13
C ASN A 266 22.33 -19.35 -11.67
N ILE A 267 22.60 -19.41 -12.97
CA ILE A 267 23.40 -18.42 -13.69
C ILE A 267 22.51 -17.45 -14.45
N GLY A 268 23.02 -16.26 -14.72
CA GLY A 268 22.31 -15.28 -15.52
C GLY A 268 23.11 -14.00 -15.75
N ILE A 269 22.55 -13.13 -16.54
CA ILE A 269 23.07 -11.81 -16.83
C ILE A 269 22.08 -10.73 -16.44
N ARG A 270 22.59 -9.57 -16.05
CA ARG A 270 21.79 -8.36 -15.81
C ARG A 270 22.20 -7.27 -16.78
N ILE A 271 21.21 -6.64 -17.40
CA ILE A 271 21.36 -5.48 -18.29
C ILE A 271 20.66 -4.28 -17.62
N ASP A 272 21.43 -3.21 -17.32
CA ASP A 272 20.97 -2.05 -16.55
C ASP A 272 20.99 -0.75 -17.37
N SER A 273 21.34 -0.81 -18.66
CA SER A 273 21.46 0.36 -19.53
C SER A 273 21.25 0.03 -21.00
N GLY A 274 21.12 1.08 -21.84
CA GLY A 274 20.94 0.96 -23.27
C GLY A 274 19.53 0.56 -23.71
N ASP A 275 19.39 0.07 -24.95
CA ASP A 275 18.12 -0.44 -25.47
C ASP A 275 17.87 -1.85 -24.94
N LEU A 276 17.11 -1.93 -23.85
CA LEU A 276 16.86 -3.21 -23.15
C LEU A 276 16.17 -4.25 -24.03
N ALA A 277 15.27 -3.82 -24.94
CA ALA A 277 14.59 -4.74 -25.85
C ALA A 277 15.54 -5.33 -26.90
N TYR A 278 16.36 -4.49 -27.50
CA TYR A 278 17.36 -4.94 -28.48
C TYR A 278 18.42 -5.81 -27.82
N LEU A 279 19.02 -5.32 -26.72
CA LEU A 279 20.11 -6.01 -26.02
C LEU A 279 19.67 -7.38 -25.48
N SER A 280 18.49 -7.48 -24.87
CA SER A 280 17.99 -8.76 -24.33
C SER A 280 17.73 -9.80 -25.42
N LYS A 281 17.24 -9.40 -26.59
CA LYS A 281 17.07 -10.30 -27.73
C LYS A 281 18.42 -10.83 -28.22
N LYS A 282 19.44 -9.98 -28.35
CA LYS A 282 20.78 -10.37 -28.74
C LYS A 282 21.44 -11.26 -27.69
N ALA A 283 21.30 -10.88 -26.42
CA ALA A 283 21.81 -11.65 -25.28
C ALA A 283 21.26 -13.09 -25.28
N ARG A 284 19.94 -13.25 -25.49
CA ARG A 284 19.33 -14.58 -25.54
C ARG A 284 19.91 -15.45 -26.64
N ILE A 285 20.10 -14.91 -27.83
CA ILE A 285 20.73 -15.63 -28.95
C ILE A 285 22.14 -16.06 -28.60
N MET A 286 22.98 -15.15 -28.08
CA MET A 286 24.38 -15.44 -27.73
C MET A 286 24.50 -16.50 -26.62
N LEU A 287 23.63 -16.45 -25.61
CA LEU A 287 23.59 -17.43 -24.52
C LEU A 287 23.15 -18.81 -25.03
N ASP A 288 22.14 -18.87 -25.93
CA ASP A 288 21.64 -20.11 -26.52
C ASP A 288 22.70 -20.78 -27.41
N GLU A 289 23.36 -20.01 -28.28
CA GLU A 289 24.43 -20.46 -29.14
C GLU A 289 25.65 -21.02 -28.35
N ALA A 290 25.90 -20.44 -27.16
CA ALA A 290 26.93 -20.91 -26.24
C ALA A 290 26.51 -22.12 -25.38
N GLY A 291 25.25 -22.59 -25.52
CA GLY A 291 24.73 -23.75 -24.79
C GLY A 291 24.24 -23.45 -23.37
N PHE A 292 23.94 -22.17 -23.05
CA PHE A 292 23.43 -21.71 -21.77
C PHE A 292 21.98 -21.22 -21.87
N SER A 293 21.10 -22.01 -22.49
CA SER A 293 19.67 -21.66 -22.63
C SER A 293 18.93 -21.49 -21.31
N GLN A 294 19.43 -22.11 -20.21
CA GLN A 294 18.91 -21.96 -18.86
C GLN A 294 19.35 -20.66 -18.16
N ALA A 295 20.35 -19.94 -18.71
CA ALA A 295 20.81 -18.69 -18.11
C ALA A 295 19.71 -17.61 -18.15
N LYS A 296 19.40 -17.03 -16.99
CA LYS A 296 18.37 -16.02 -16.84
C LYS A 296 18.85 -14.66 -17.33
N ILE A 297 17.92 -13.89 -17.88
CA ILE A 297 18.14 -12.47 -18.25
C ILE A 297 17.35 -11.60 -17.28
N CYS A 298 18.06 -10.77 -16.52
CA CYS A 298 17.49 -9.77 -15.66
C CYS A 298 17.57 -8.40 -16.34
N LEU A 299 16.45 -7.68 -16.44
CA LEU A 299 16.43 -6.29 -16.89
C LEU A 299 16.19 -5.37 -15.71
N SER A 300 16.86 -4.23 -15.71
CA SER A 300 16.71 -3.18 -14.70
C SER A 300 16.95 -1.81 -15.35
N ASN A 301 16.83 -0.72 -14.58
CA ASN A 301 16.90 0.68 -15.00
C ASN A 301 15.56 1.28 -15.42
N GLY A 302 15.03 2.15 -14.58
CA GLY A 302 13.86 3.01 -14.88
C GLY A 302 12.56 2.25 -15.21
N LEU A 303 12.46 0.98 -14.85
CA LEU A 303 11.31 0.16 -15.16
C LEU A 303 10.07 0.62 -14.37
N ASN A 304 8.97 0.80 -15.08
CA ASN A 304 7.63 1.00 -14.54
C ASN A 304 6.63 0.14 -15.34
N ALA A 305 5.37 0.14 -14.95
CA ALA A 305 4.36 -0.69 -15.61
C ALA A 305 4.27 -0.43 -17.12
N ASN A 306 4.30 0.83 -17.57
CA ASN A 306 4.23 1.19 -18.99
C ASN A 306 5.49 0.77 -19.76
N THR A 307 6.68 0.93 -19.17
CA THR A 307 7.92 0.50 -19.84
C THR A 307 7.98 -1.02 -19.95
N ILE A 308 7.45 -1.76 -18.98
CA ILE A 308 7.36 -3.24 -19.04
C ILE A 308 6.42 -3.66 -20.17
N GLU A 309 5.21 -3.09 -20.30
CA GLU A 309 4.30 -3.35 -21.42
C GLU A 309 4.97 -3.04 -22.77
N SER A 310 5.73 -1.94 -22.84
CA SER A 310 6.49 -1.58 -24.04
C SER A 310 7.57 -2.61 -24.37
N LEU A 311 8.35 -3.06 -23.38
CA LEU A 311 9.37 -4.10 -23.59
C LEU A 311 8.77 -5.42 -24.11
N ILE A 312 7.62 -5.82 -23.56
CA ILE A 312 6.88 -7.00 -24.01
C ILE A 312 6.46 -6.85 -25.48
N SER A 313 5.86 -5.70 -25.82
CA SER A 313 5.40 -5.42 -27.18
C SER A 313 6.54 -5.41 -28.22
N GLN A 314 7.75 -5.04 -27.81
CA GLN A 314 8.98 -5.05 -28.61
C GLN A 314 9.62 -6.46 -28.68
N GLY A 315 9.08 -7.45 -27.98
CA GLY A 315 9.59 -8.82 -27.94
C GLY A 315 10.88 -9.00 -27.15
N ALA A 316 11.12 -8.15 -26.14
CA ALA A 316 12.24 -8.28 -25.20
C ALA A 316 12.25 -9.68 -24.56
N LYS A 317 13.44 -10.17 -24.23
CA LYS A 317 13.66 -11.48 -23.60
C LYS A 317 14.19 -11.29 -22.19
N PHE A 318 13.40 -11.66 -21.22
CA PHE A 318 13.78 -11.54 -19.80
C PHE A 318 13.02 -12.55 -18.95
N ASP A 319 13.64 -12.93 -17.85
CA ASP A 319 13.12 -13.90 -16.88
C ASP A 319 12.84 -13.24 -15.52
N VAL A 320 13.50 -12.10 -15.26
CA VAL A 320 13.40 -11.36 -14.00
C VAL A 320 13.52 -9.85 -14.27
N LEU A 321 12.83 -9.06 -13.48
CA LEU A 321 12.91 -7.61 -13.51
C LEU A 321 13.42 -7.07 -12.18
N GLY A 322 14.39 -6.14 -12.22
CA GLY A 322 14.86 -5.41 -11.06
C GLY A 322 14.29 -3.98 -11.07
N VAL A 323 13.39 -3.68 -10.15
CA VAL A 323 12.69 -2.40 -10.10
C VAL A 323 13.06 -1.63 -8.84
N GLY A 324 13.49 -0.38 -9.01
CA GLY A 324 13.90 0.50 -7.91
C GLY A 324 12.89 1.60 -7.64
N ASP A 325 13.11 2.76 -8.25
CA ASP A 325 12.42 4.02 -7.99
C ASP A 325 10.89 3.90 -7.99
N ASN A 326 10.33 3.17 -8.95
CA ASN A 326 8.90 3.06 -9.13
C ASN A 326 8.18 2.16 -8.11
N ILE A 327 8.92 1.48 -7.21
CA ILE A 327 8.39 0.81 -6.01
C ILE A 327 8.61 1.68 -4.77
N SER A 328 9.85 2.19 -4.59
CA SER A 328 10.18 2.99 -3.40
C SER A 328 9.63 4.42 -3.46
N LYS A 329 9.37 4.90 -4.67
CA LYS A 329 8.88 6.25 -4.96
C LYS A 329 7.87 6.20 -6.11
N PRO A 330 6.72 5.53 -5.91
CA PRO A 330 5.75 5.35 -6.98
C PRO A 330 5.19 6.69 -7.42
N GLU A 331 4.81 6.77 -8.70
CA GLU A 331 4.16 7.95 -9.25
C GLU A 331 2.79 8.18 -8.62
N GLY A 332 2.47 9.44 -8.30
CA GLY A 332 1.24 9.85 -7.63
C GLY A 332 1.31 9.65 -6.11
N ARG A 333 0.44 10.34 -5.41
CA ARG A 333 0.37 10.30 -3.96
C ARG A 333 -1.00 9.85 -3.49
N MET A 334 -1.04 9.04 -2.45
CA MET A 334 -2.27 8.77 -1.73
C MET A 334 -2.75 10.03 -1.01
N GLY A 335 -4.07 10.18 -0.95
CA GLY A 335 -4.69 11.31 -0.28
C GLY A 335 -5.85 10.83 0.57
N CYS A 336 -5.58 9.95 1.51
CA CYS A 336 -6.57 9.54 2.49
C CYS A 336 -6.98 10.74 3.35
N VAL A 337 -8.22 10.74 3.74
CA VAL A 337 -8.82 11.72 4.64
C VAL A 337 -9.52 11.00 5.77
N TYR A 338 -9.59 11.66 6.91
CA TYR A 338 -10.26 11.20 8.12
C TYR A 338 -11.45 12.11 8.40
N LYS A 339 -12.67 11.58 8.45
CA LYS A 339 -13.86 12.43 8.58
C LYS A 339 -14.89 11.85 9.53
N GLU A 340 -15.39 12.70 10.42
CA GLU A 340 -16.54 12.40 11.27
C GLU A 340 -17.76 12.09 10.39
N VAL A 341 -18.38 10.94 10.63
CA VAL A 341 -19.54 10.46 9.87
C VAL A 341 -20.76 10.18 10.74
N ALA A 342 -20.57 10.05 12.06
CA ALA A 342 -21.65 9.98 13.04
C ALA A 342 -21.15 10.43 14.41
N LEU A 343 -22.08 10.93 15.22
CA LEU A 343 -21.83 11.36 16.59
C LEU A 343 -22.98 10.87 17.48
N ASP A 344 -22.66 10.39 18.67
CA ASP A 344 -23.69 10.05 19.66
C ASP A 344 -24.40 11.30 20.16
N VAL A 345 -25.71 11.29 20.14
CA VAL A 345 -26.57 12.30 20.74
C VAL A 345 -27.64 11.57 21.54
N ASP A 346 -27.63 11.72 22.83
CA ASP A 346 -28.59 11.07 23.75
C ASP A 346 -28.65 9.54 23.59
N GLY A 347 -27.50 8.91 23.42
CA GLY A 347 -27.38 7.44 23.27
C GLY A 347 -27.71 6.91 21.88
N LYS A 348 -27.85 7.80 20.87
CA LYS A 348 -28.12 7.42 19.48
C LYS A 348 -27.04 7.99 18.56
N LEU A 349 -26.49 7.15 17.71
CA LEU A 349 -25.55 7.62 16.67
C LEU A 349 -26.33 8.38 15.58
N VAL A 350 -26.14 9.68 15.56
CA VAL A 350 -26.71 10.60 14.57
C VAL A 350 -25.74 10.76 13.41
N PRO A 351 -26.12 10.46 12.17
CA PRO A 351 -25.27 10.65 11.00
C PRO A 351 -24.83 12.11 10.85
N LYS A 352 -23.54 12.30 10.55
CA LYS A 352 -22.95 13.61 10.25
C LYS A 352 -22.49 13.63 8.80
N ILE A 353 -22.65 14.78 8.16
CA ILE A 353 -22.27 14.99 6.77
C ILE A 353 -21.59 16.35 6.60
N LYS A 354 -20.46 16.34 5.90
CA LYS A 354 -19.88 17.58 5.38
C LYS A 354 -20.49 17.85 4.02
N VAL A 355 -21.25 18.91 3.91
CA VAL A 355 -21.74 19.44 2.62
C VAL A 355 -20.71 20.46 2.12
N SER A 356 -20.21 20.28 0.91
CA SER A 356 -19.22 21.15 0.29
C SER A 356 -19.75 21.67 -1.03
N GLU A 357 -19.24 22.80 -1.51
CA GLU A 357 -19.52 23.32 -2.85
C GLU A 357 -19.03 22.34 -3.94
N ASP A 358 -17.93 21.63 -3.67
CA ASP A 358 -17.43 20.57 -4.51
C ASP A 358 -18.07 19.22 -4.13
N ASN A 359 -18.88 18.67 -5.03
CA ASN A 359 -19.62 17.42 -4.80
C ASN A 359 -18.72 16.23 -4.44
N ILE A 360 -17.48 16.20 -4.94
CA ILE A 360 -16.49 15.14 -4.63
C ILE A 360 -16.09 15.19 -3.14
N LYS A 361 -16.24 16.34 -2.48
CA LYS A 361 -15.90 16.54 -1.07
C LYS A 361 -17.06 16.28 -0.10
N ILE A 362 -18.24 15.96 -0.61
CA ILE A 362 -19.39 15.56 0.22
C ILE A 362 -19.10 14.18 0.80
N THR A 363 -19.14 14.07 2.14
CA THR A 363 -18.83 12.82 2.83
C THR A 363 -19.96 11.80 2.74
N ASN A 364 -19.64 10.54 2.96
CA ASN A 364 -20.59 9.44 3.10
C ASN A 364 -21.00 9.31 4.59
N PRO A 365 -22.22 9.72 5.00
CA PRO A 365 -22.63 9.82 6.40
C PRO A 365 -22.96 8.48 7.04
N GLY A 366 -23.01 8.48 8.38
CA GLY A 366 -23.50 7.36 9.18
C GLY A 366 -22.45 6.30 9.51
N PHE A 367 -22.71 5.52 10.55
CA PHE A 367 -21.91 4.33 10.84
C PHE A 367 -22.28 3.22 9.85
N LYS A 368 -21.36 2.93 8.94
CA LYS A 368 -21.55 2.09 7.76
C LYS A 368 -20.91 0.71 7.90
N LYS A 369 -21.32 -0.17 7.02
CA LYS A 369 -20.62 -1.40 6.64
C LYS A 369 -20.34 -1.37 5.15
N LEU A 370 -19.28 -2.04 4.74
CA LEU A 370 -18.89 -2.20 3.36
C LEU A 370 -18.87 -3.67 3.00
N TYR A 371 -19.62 -4.02 1.96
CA TYR A 371 -19.68 -5.38 1.42
C TYR A 371 -19.20 -5.41 -0.01
N ARG A 372 -18.43 -6.44 -0.37
CA ARG A 372 -18.13 -6.78 -1.75
C ARG A 372 -19.11 -7.82 -2.25
N ALA A 373 -19.74 -7.54 -3.37
CA ALA A 373 -20.60 -8.49 -4.07
C ALA A 373 -19.77 -9.28 -5.09
N TYR A 374 -19.83 -10.59 -4.99
CA TYR A 374 -19.22 -11.52 -5.94
C TYR A 374 -20.32 -12.19 -6.75
N ASP A 375 -20.19 -12.18 -8.05
CA ASP A 375 -21.03 -12.92 -8.96
C ASP A 375 -20.83 -14.43 -8.75
N ASN A 376 -21.92 -15.19 -8.53
CA ASN A 376 -21.81 -16.60 -8.18
C ASN A 376 -21.42 -17.51 -9.35
N ASP A 377 -21.61 -17.07 -10.60
CA ASP A 377 -21.28 -17.87 -11.78
C ASP A 377 -19.80 -17.70 -12.16
N SER A 378 -19.28 -16.47 -12.14
CA SER A 378 -17.92 -16.15 -12.55
C SER A 378 -16.93 -16.08 -11.38
N GLY A 379 -17.39 -15.83 -10.16
CA GLY A 379 -16.57 -15.56 -8.98
C GLY A 379 -15.92 -14.16 -8.96
N TYR A 380 -16.18 -13.32 -9.96
CA TYR A 380 -15.65 -11.97 -9.99
C TYR A 380 -16.39 -11.02 -9.06
N ALA A 381 -15.66 -10.08 -8.49
CA ALA A 381 -16.20 -8.95 -7.75
C ALA A 381 -16.89 -7.97 -8.72
N ILE A 382 -18.18 -7.69 -8.47
CA ILE A 382 -19.02 -6.89 -9.38
C ILE A 382 -19.38 -5.50 -8.86
N ALA A 383 -19.33 -5.29 -7.54
CA ALA A 383 -19.53 -3.99 -6.90
C ALA A 383 -19.15 -4.05 -5.43
N ASP A 384 -18.78 -2.90 -4.85
CA ASP A 384 -18.70 -2.71 -3.41
C ASP A 384 -19.90 -1.86 -2.94
N ILE A 385 -20.50 -2.24 -1.80
CA ILE A 385 -21.81 -1.75 -1.39
C ILE A 385 -21.77 -1.20 0.03
N LEU A 386 -22.01 0.10 0.15
CA LEU A 386 -22.19 0.80 1.41
C LEU A 386 -23.58 0.59 1.96
N THR A 387 -23.68 0.24 3.24
CA THR A 387 -24.94 0.08 3.97
C THR A 387 -24.84 0.76 5.33
N LEU A 388 -25.94 1.05 5.96
CA LEU A 388 -25.94 1.43 7.37
C LEU A 388 -25.69 0.19 8.23
N LYS A 389 -25.00 0.37 9.35
CA LYS A 389 -24.83 -0.72 10.32
C LYS A 389 -26.20 -1.16 10.82
N GLY A 390 -26.52 -2.44 10.64
CA GLY A 390 -27.79 -3.04 11.05
C GLY A 390 -28.88 -3.05 9.96
N GLU A 391 -28.60 -2.45 8.79
CA GLU A 391 -29.48 -2.55 7.63
C GLU A 391 -29.57 -4.00 7.14
N LYS A 392 -30.77 -4.44 6.80
CA LYS A 392 -31.01 -5.76 6.21
C LYS A 392 -30.89 -5.66 4.69
N ILE A 393 -29.90 -6.32 4.14
CA ILE A 393 -29.64 -6.32 2.70
C ILE A 393 -30.42 -7.47 2.05
N SER A 394 -31.14 -7.19 0.97
CA SER A 394 -31.71 -8.25 0.12
C SER A 394 -30.60 -9.09 -0.48
N LYS A 395 -30.83 -10.40 -0.56
CA LYS A 395 -29.89 -11.33 -1.21
C LYS A 395 -30.20 -11.54 -2.70
N ASP A 396 -31.35 -11.04 -3.14
CA ASP A 396 -31.83 -11.15 -4.52
C ASP A 396 -32.35 -9.79 -4.98
N ASN A 397 -32.16 -9.48 -6.26
CA ASN A 397 -32.62 -8.24 -6.90
C ASN A 397 -32.25 -6.97 -6.11
N LEU A 398 -30.98 -6.87 -5.68
CA LEU A 398 -30.51 -5.73 -4.89
C LEU A 398 -30.29 -4.52 -5.80
N LEU A 399 -31.07 -3.46 -5.59
CA LEU A 399 -30.82 -2.17 -6.22
C LEU A 399 -29.64 -1.47 -5.52
N ILE A 400 -28.59 -1.22 -6.27
CA ILE A 400 -27.44 -0.43 -5.85
C ILE A 400 -27.39 0.90 -6.61
N VAL A 401 -27.07 1.98 -5.92
CA VAL A 401 -27.09 3.35 -6.46
C VAL A 401 -25.76 4.04 -6.14
N SER A 402 -25.19 4.74 -7.11
CA SER A 402 -23.97 5.51 -6.86
C SER A 402 -24.24 6.62 -5.82
N PRO A 403 -23.44 6.73 -4.75
CA PRO A 403 -23.62 7.77 -3.74
C PRO A 403 -23.09 9.13 -4.19
N VAL A 404 -22.52 9.23 -5.40
CA VAL A 404 -22.00 10.48 -6.00
C VAL A 404 -22.86 10.92 -7.18
N ASP A 405 -23.25 9.98 -8.03
CA ASP A 405 -24.08 10.21 -9.22
C ASP A 405 -25.36 9.37 -9.12
N TYR A 406 -26.40 9.94 -8.57
CA TYR A 406 -27.66 9.26 -8.28
C TYR A 406 -28.42 8.74 -9.51
N LEU A 407 -28.03 9.16 -10.71
CA LEU A 407 -28.59 8.62 -11.95
C LEU A 407 -27.98 7.27 -12.33
N LYS A 408 -26.82 6.94 -11.75
CA LYS A 408 -26.17 5.64 -11.95
C LYS A 408 -26.67 4.65 -10.91
N SER A 409 -27.51 3.73 -11.36
CA SER A 409 -28.01 2.63 -10.55
C SER A 409 -28.00 1.32 -11.33
N LYS A 410 -27.94 0.21 -10.63
CA LYS A 410 -27.99 -1.14 -11.19
C LYS A 410 -28.69 -2.07 -10.22
N THR A 411 -29.51 -2.99 -10.72
CA THR A 411 -29.99 -4.13 -9.95
C THR A 411 -29.01 -5.29 -10.16
N ILE A 412 -28.57 -5.91 -9.08
CA ILE A 412 -27.74 -7.11 -9.10
C ILE A 412 -28.49 -8.28 -8.51
N ASP A 413 -28.28 -9.44 -9.06
CA ASP A 413 -28.84 -10.73 -8.65
C ASP A 413 -27.76 -11.82 -8.70
N ASN A 414 -28.05 -13.02 -8.23
CA ASN A 414 -27.14 -14.17 -8.22
C ASN A 414 -25.74 -13.83 -7.68
N PHE A 415 -25.66 -13.22 -6.49
CA PHE A 415 -24.41 -12.79 -5.89
C PHE A 415 -24.24 -13.26 -4.44
N THR A 416 -22.99 -13.29 -4.00
CA THR A 416 -22.62 -13.47 -2.58
C THR A 416 -22.01 -12.18 -2.03
N LEU A 417 -22.45 -11.76 -0.83
CA LEU A 417 -21.90 -10.60 -0.13
C LEU A 417 -20.85 -11.02 0.90
N VAL A 418 -19.69 -10.36 0.86
CA VAL A 418 -18.63 -10.51 1.86
C VAL A 418 -18.37 -9.18 2.52
N GLU A 419 -18.50 -9.11 3.84
CA GLU A 419 -18.14 -7.92 4.62
C GLU A 419 -16.62 -7.73 4.58
N LEU A 420 -16.16 -6.57 4.06
CA LEU A 420 -14.75 -6.30 3.85
C LEU A 420 -14.04 -5.90 5.14
N GLN A 421 -14.65 -5.05 5.97
CA GLN A 421 -14.05 -4.61 7.22
C GLN A 421 -14.07 -5.71 8.28
N LYS A 422 -12.96 -5.83 9.01
CA LYS A 422 -12.81 -6.71 10.17
C LYS A 422 -12.68 -5.87 11.43
N GLU A 423 -13.14 -6.40 12.57
CA GLU A 423 -12.93 -5.77 13.88
C GLU A 423 -11.48 -5.95 14.29
N ILE A 424 -10.74 -4.86 14.38
CA ILE A 424 -9.30 -4.84 14.71
C ILE A 424 -9.12 -4.62 16.22
N PHE A 425 -9.75 -3.57 16.74
CA PHE A 425 -9.83 -3.30 18.17
C PHE A 425 -11.29 -3.29 18.62
N LYS A 426 -11.53 -3.85 19.81
CA LYS A 426 -12.82 -3.84 20.49
C LYS A 426 -12.63 -3.34 21.92
N ALA A 427 -13.32 -2.26 22.26
CA ALA A 427 -13.18 -1.60 23.56
C ALA A 427 -11.69 -1.43 23.96
N GLY A 428 -10.87 -0.94 23.02
CA GLY A 428 -9.43 -0.70 23.17
C GLY A 428 -8.54 -1.95 23.19
N LYS A 429 -9.09 -3.13 23.05
CA LYS A 429 -8.31 -4.38 23.01
C LYS A 429 -8.13 -4.86 21.58
N LEU A 430 -6.90 -5.19 21.20
CA LEU A 430 -6.60 -5.85 19.94
C LEU A 430 -7.27 -7.23 19.90
N VAL A 431 -8.15 -7.45 18.91
CA VAL A 431 -8.88 -8.71 18.71
C VAL A 431 -8.55 -9.36 17.36
N TYR A 432 -7.87 -8.66 16.49
CA TYR A 432 -7.44 -9.13 15.18
C TYR A 432 -6.05 -9.77 15.27
N LYS A 433 -5.90 -10.94 14.65
CA LYS A 433 -4.59 -11.55 14.44
C LYS A 433 -4.08 -11.12 13.09
N ASP A 434 -3.11 -10.21 13.06
CA ASP A 434 -2.51 -9.75 11.83
C ASP A 434 -1.69 -10.88 11.16
N PRO A 435 -1.96 -11.21 9.88
CA PRO A 435 -1.20 -12.24 9.18
C PRO A 435 0.23 -11.78 8.88
N SER A 436 1.13 -12.75 8.67
CA SER A 436 2.48 -12.46 8.18
C SER A 436 2.43 -11.82 6.78
N ILE A 437 3.50 -11.12 6.40
CA ILE A 437 3.60 -10.48 5.07
C ILE A 437 3.46 -11.49 3.93
N LEU A 438 3.94 -12.70 4.09
CA LEU A 438 3.80 -13.75 3.08
C LEU A 438 2.34 -14.25 2.95
N GLU A 439 1.64 -14.40 4.08
CA GLU A 439 0.19 -14.70 4.05
C GLU A 439 -0.61 -13.55 3.43
N LYS A 440 -0.26 -12.28 3.75
CA LYS A 440 -0.85 -11.10 3.12
C LYS A 440 -0.58 -11.05 1.62
N ARG A 441 0.59 -11.49 1.15
CA ARG A 441 0.92 -11.62 -0.28
C ARG A 441 0.01 -12.61 -0.98
N GLU A 442 -0.11 -13.83 -0.45
CA GLU A 442 -1.01 -14.84 -1.01
C GLU A 442 -2.47 -14.36 -1.03
N TYR A 443 -2.87 -13.67 0.02
CA TYR A 443 -4.20 -13.06 0.09
C TYR A 443 -4.37 -11.96 -0.97
N CYS A 444 -3.38 -11.08 -1.15
CA CYS A 444 -3.37 -10.04 -2.18
C CYS A 444 -3.54 -10.64 -3.57
N ASP A 445 -2.78 -11.67 -3.93
CA ASP A 445 -2.88 -12.36 -5.21
C ASP A 445 -4.29 -12.94 -5.42
N LYS A 446 -4.84 -13.60 -4.40
CA LYS A 446 -6.21 -14.12 -4.46
C LYS A 446 -7.24 -13.01 -4.68
N GLN A 447 -7.14 -11.91 -3.92
CA GLN A 447 -8.08 -10.79 -4.03
C GLN A 447 -7.99 -10.08 -5.38
N MET A 448 -6.79 -9.86 -5.89
CA MET A 448 -6.59 -9.27 -7.21
C MET A 448 -7.18 -10.12 -8.33
N ASN A 449 -7.09 -11.45 -8.22
CA ASN A 449 -7.65 -12.36 -9.20
C ASN A 449 -9.19 -12.40 -9.19
N THR A 450 -9.85 -11.86 -8.16
CA THR A 450 -11.30 -11.67 -8.16
C THR A 450 -11.76 -10.42 -8.93
N LEU A 451 -10.85 -9.52 -9.31
CA LEU A 451 -11.19 -8.36 -10.12
C LEU A 451 -11.16 -8.71 -11.61
N PHE A 452 -12.10 -8.16 -12.36
CA PHE A 452 -12.08 -8.25 -13.81
C PHE A 452 -10.75 -7.73 -14.38
N PRO A 453 -10.18 -8.36 -15.43
CA PRO A 453 -8.95 -7.90 -16.06
C PRO A 453 -9.00 -6.42 -16.49
N GLU A 454 -10.19 -5.93 -16.87
CA GLU A 454 -10.42 -4.54 -17.27
C GLU A 454 -10.22 -3.55 -16.12
N VAL A 455 -10.46 -3.93 -14.88
CA VAL A 455 -10.20 -3.11 -13.69
C VAL A 455 -8.70 -3.08 -13.38
N ARG A 456 -7.99 -4.18 -13.67
CA ARG A 456 -6.55 -4.33 -13.41
C ARG A 456 -5.64 -3.71 -14.47
N ARG A 457 -6.17 -3.30 -15.62
CA ARG A 457 -5.38 -2.68 -16.71
C ARG A 457 -4.50 -1.53 -16.19
N ILE A 458 -3.31 -1.47 -16.75
CA ILE A 458 -2.36 -0.38 -16.42
C ILE A 458 -2.85 0.95 -16.98
N ASN A 459 -3.35 0.94 -18.21
CA ASN A 459 -3.83 2.13 -18.91
C ASN A 459 -5.34 2.06 -19.11
N MET A 460 -6.03 3.18 -18.85
CA MET A 460 -7.48 3.32 -19.03
C MET A 460 -8.29 2.16 -18.40
N PRO A 461 -8.10 1.86 -17.11
CA PRO A 461 -8.82 0.79 -16.46
C PRO A 461 -10.32 1.08 -16.40
N HIS A 462 -11.12 0.02 -16.35
CA HIS A 462 -12.54 0.16 -16.07
C HIS A 462 -12.76 0.66 -14.63
N ILE A 463 -13.69 1.59 -14.45
CA ILE A 463 -14.05 2.12 -13.13
C ILE A 463 -14.89 1.08 -12.39
N TYR A 464 -14.36 0.58 -11.29
CA TYR A 464 -15.06 -0.37 -10.44
C TYR A 464 -16.21 0.32 -9.67
N PRO A 465 -17.42 -0.29 -9.62
CA PRO A 465 -18.55 0.33 -8.98
C PRO A 465 -18.47 0.31 -7.45
N VAL A 466 -18.46 1.49 -6.83
CA VAL A 466 -18.73 1.67 -5.40
C VAL A 466 -20.09 2.33 -5.26
N SER A 467 -21.03 1.61 -4.67
CA SER A 467 -22.44 2.00 -4.59
C SER A 467 -22.96 1.96 -3.16
N GLY A 468 -24.14 2.46 -2.92
CA GLY A 468 -24.88 2.27 -1.68
C GLY A 468 -26.19 1.53 -1.95
N THR A 469 -26.79 0.97 -0.92
CA THR A 469 -28.20 0.54 -0.97
C THR A 469 -29.11 1.73 -1.20
N GLY A 470 -30.31 1.49 -1.69
CA GLY A 470 -31.30 2.55 -1.87
C GLY A 470 -31.58 3.31 -0.55
N GLU A 471 -31.71 2.61 0.57
CA GLU A 471 -31.93 3.21 1.90
C GLU A 471 -30.76 4.10 2.32
N TYR A 472 -29.55 3.64 2.13
CA TYR A 472 -28.34 4.42 2.43
C TYR A 472 -28.23 5.70 1.60
N VAL A 473 -28.50 5.61 0.30
CA VAL A 473 -28.42 6.77 -0.61
C VAL A 473 -29.52 7.80 -0.32
N GLU A 474 -30.72 7.35 0.01
CA GLU A 474 -31.82 8.26 0.42
C GLU A 474 -31.51 8.99 1.73
N LEU A 475 -30.88 8.34 2.72
CA LEU A 475 -30.38 9.02 3.91
C LEU A 475 -29.41 10.14 3.54
N LYS A 476 -28.43 9.85 2.68
CA LYS A 476 -27.44 10.85 2.24
C LYS A 476 -28.11 12.04 1.55
N LYS A 477 -29.03 11.79 0.63
CA LYS A 477 -29.80 12.85 -0.06
C LYS A 477 -30.57 13.72 0.92
N LYS A 478 -31.29 13.09 1.85
CA LYS A 478 -32.07 13.78 2.88
C LYS A 478 -31.19 14.74 3.69
N LEU A 479 -30.02 14.27 4.18
CA LEU A 479 -29.09 15.08 4.95
C LEU A 479 -28.55 16.29 4.15
N ILE A 480 -28.25 16.09 2.87
CA ILE A 480 -27.81 17.19 1.99
C ILE A 480 -28.91 18.25 1.86
N LEU A 481 -30.16 17.83 1.63
CA LEU A 481 -31.30 18.74 1.48
C LEU A 481 -31.59 19.49 2.78
N GLU A 482 -31.56 18.84 3.94
CA GLU A 482 -31.74 19.46 5.24
C GLU A 482 -30.69 20.56 5.53
N HIS A 483 -29.41 20.30 5.18
CA HIS A 483 -28.36 21.31 5.34
C HIS A 483 -28.52 22.48 4.38
N LYS A 484 -28.89 22.22 3.13
CA LYS A 484 -29.16 23.31 2.14
C LYS A 484 -30.36 24.18 2.55
N SER A 485 -31.43 23.55 3.06
CA SER A 485 -32.62 24.31 3.53
C SER A 485 -32.33 25.22 4.73
N LYS A 486 -31.49 24.77 5.68
CA LYS A 486 -31.07 25.59 6.83
C LYS A 486 -30.23 26.80 6.43
N ILE A 487 -29.50 26.73 5.33
CA ILE A 487 -28.72 27.88 4.80
C ILE A 487 -29.64 28.88 4.07
N ASN A 488 -30.59 28.38 3.30
CA ASN A 488 -31.51 29.23 2.52
C ASN A 488 -32.58 29.93 3.37
N ASN A 489 -32.83 29.45 4.60
CA ASN A 489 -33.77 30.04 5.53
C ASN A 489 -33.14 31.03 6.54
N LYS A 490 -31.85 31.32 6.40
CA LYS A 490 -31.09 32.38 7.08
C LYS A 490 -30.87 33.58 6.13
#